data_bb1ed708fc67f3388412aa71c7da3e14
#
_entry.id   bb1ed708fc67f3388412aa71c7da3e14
#
_cell.length_a   1.000
_cell.length_b   1.000
_cell.length_c   1.000
_cell.angle_alpha   90.00
_cell.angle_beta   90.00
_cell.angle_gamma   90.00
#
_symmetry.space_group_name_H-M   'P 1'
#
loop_
_entity.id
_entity.type
_entity.pdbx_description
1 polymer ?
#
loop_
_entity_poly.entity_id
_entity_poly.type
_entity_poly.pdbx_seq_one_letter_code
_entity_poly.pdbx_strand_id
1 'polypeptide(L)'
;MRTAKNKFYAANAELEDSRPGYLDALLQEFRDSTFIPYLQPLYSIQYNRVYGAEVLVRKIDPHGNIQTPVEFIDVMEREHMISMVDFTMLRQACELIQKWKPVWPDIVLNVNFSRNTLMEPDFLERIDQILSETGVNPVQLIFEITESSQNIQLESLCSLLDEVNQRGISLAIDDLGTEAACLEMLYLPQISVAKIDKSLIDKAEHNEREQLVIRHLINLCHDLNMRCVAEGIETDSQIELLKKLGCDKLQGYKIGKPMLPEDFLRQFGNNR
;
A
#
# COMPACT_ATOMS: atom_id res chain seq x y z
N MET A 1 -15.87 16.68 -0.01
CA MET A 1 -16.54 16.11 -1.20
C MET A 1 -16.49 14.57 -1.27
N ARG A 2 -15.51 13.89 -0.65
CA ARG A 2 -15.45 12.42 -0.56
C ARG A 2 -16.62 11.77 0.20
N THR A 3 -17.06 12.35 1.32
CA THR A 3 -18.13 11.81 2.19
C THR A 3 -19.52 11.74 1.54
N ALA A 4 -19.84 12.59 0.59
CA ALA A 4 -21.14 12.59 -0.07
C ALA A 4 -21.21 11.55 -1.21
N LYS A 5 -20.09 11.33 -1.93
CA LYS A 5 -20.01 10.28 -2.96
C LYS A 5 -20.04 8.87 -2.34
N ASN A 6 -19.27 8.64 -1.26
CA ASN A 6 -19.29 7.37 -0.56
C ASN A 6 -20.67 7.02 0.02
N LYS A 7 -21.42 8.01 0.56
CA LYS A 7 -22.79 7.78 1.02
C LYS A 7 -23.77 7.46 -0.12
N PHE A 8 -23.55 8.01 -1.31
CA PHE A 8 -24.42 7.74 -2.47
C PHE A 8 -24.16 6.33 -3.05
N TYR A 9 -22.90 5.89 -3.08
CA TYR A 9 -22.55 4.53 -3.50
C TYR A 9 -22.97 3.49 -2.45
N ALA A 10 -22.78 3.74 -1.17
CA ALA A 10 -23.25 2.85 -0.10
C ALA A 10 -24.78 2.68 -0.08
N ALA A 11 -25.54 3.75 -0.27
CA ALA A 11 -27.01 3.69 -0.31
C ALA A 11 -27.54 2.94 -1.56
N ASN A 12 -26.84 3.01 -2.69
CA ASN A 12 -27.20 2.23 -3.88
C ASN A 12 -26.76 0.77 -3.77
N ALA A 13 -25.63 0.48 -3.13
CA ALA A 13 -25.15 -0.89 -2.90
C ALA A 13 -26.13 -1.69 -2.01
N GLU A 14 -26.67 -1.10 -0.93
CA GLU A 14 -27.64 -1.78 -0.07
C GLU A 14 -28.98 -2.14 -0.78
N LEU A 15 -29.34 -1.39 -1.82
CA LEU A 15 -30.55 -1.65 -2.63
C LEU A 15 -30.31 -2.70 -3.74
N GLU A 16 -29.07 -2.86 -4.19
CA GLU A 16 -28.70 -3.84 -5.22
C GLU A 16 -28.40 -5.22 -4.65
N ASP A 17 -27.88 -5.30 -3.42
CA ASP A 17 -27.51 -6.55 -2.70
C ASP A 17 -28.70 -7.52 -2.50
N SER A 18 -29.94 -7.06 -2.63
CA SER A 18 -31.15 -7.89 -2.43
C SER A 18 -31.65 -8.59 -3.69
N ARG A 19 -30.97 -8.44 -4.85
CA ARG A 19 -31.41 -9.07 -6.11
C ARG A 19 -30.90 -10.51 -6.19
N PRO A 20 -31.75 -11.50 -6.43
CA PRO A 20 -31.29 -12.88 -6.71
C PRO A 20 -30.29 -12.88 -7.88
N GLY A 21 -29.12 -13.48 -7.70
CA GLY A 21 -28.07 -13.55 -8.72
C GLY A 21 -27.13 -12.34 -8.82
N TYR A 22 -27.29 -11.31 -7.96
CA TYR A 22 -26.35 -10.18 -7.94
C TYR A 22 -24.93 -10.60 -7.61
N LEU A 23 -24.78 -11.39 -6.54
CA LEU A 23 -23.46 -11.91 -6.13
C LEU A 23 -22.82 -12.77 -7.24
N ASP A 24 -23.60 -13.64 -7.87
CA ASP A 24 -23.09 -14.49 -8.97
C ASP A 24 -22.61 -13.64 -10.15
N ALA A 25 -23.35 -12.59 -10.51
CA ALA A 25 -23.00 -11.68 -11.58
C ALA A 25 -21.71 -10.88 -11.21
N LEU A 26 -21.59 -10.41 -9.98
CA LEU A 26 -20.43 -9.71 -9.47
C LEU A 26 -19.18 -10.62 -9.45
N LEU A 27 -19.33 -11.86 -8.97
CA LEU A 27 -18.29 -12.87 -9.00
C LEU A 27 -17.81 -13.16 -10.42
N GLN A 28 -18.75 -13.24 -11.36
CA GLN A 28 -18.41 -13.44 -12.76
C GLN A 28 -17.70 -12.23 -13.35
N GLU A 29 -18.18 -11.02 -13.07
CA GLU A 29 -17.50 -9.78 -13.50
C GLU A 29 -16.06 -9.72 -13.00
N PHE A 30 -15.81 -10.06 -11.72
CA PHE A 30 -14.45 -10.05 -11.18
C PHE A 30 -13.56 -11.14 -11.79
N ARG A 31 -14.12 -12.33 -12.10
CA ARG A 31 -13.37 -13.38 -12.81
C ARG A 31 -13.00 -12.98 -14.23
N ASP A 32 -13.89 -12.24 -14.90
CA ASP A 32 -13.69 -11.77 -16.28
C ASP A 32 -12.87 -10.48 -16.35
N SER A 33 -12.62 -9.83 -15.18
CA SER A 33 -11.81 -8.62 -15.08
C SER A 33 -10.32 -8.96 -14.97
N THR A 34 -9.49 -8.02 -15.43
CA THR A 34 -8.04 -8.11 -15.30
C THR A 34 -7.55 -7.11 -14.26
N PHE A 35 -6.78 -7.59 -13.28
CA PHE A 35 -6.12 -6.74 -12.30
C PHE A 35 -4.68 -6.49 -12.73
N ILE A 36 -4.32 -5.20 -12.85
CA ILE A 36 -3.00 -4.78 -13.29
C ILE A 36 -2.35 -3.84 -12.28
N PRO A 37 -1.00 -3.87 -12.14
CA PRO A 37 -0.29 -2.96 -11.26
C PRO A 37 -0.10 -1.60 -11.94
N TYR A 38 -0.33 -0.54 -11.19
CA TYR A 38 0.23 0.78 -11.43
C TYR A 38 1.26 1.05 -10.36
N LEU A 39 2.35 1.70 -10.71
CA LEU A 39 3.45 1.96 -9.80
C LEU A 39 3.51 3.44 -9.45
N GLN A 40 3.48 3.75 -8.16
CA GLN A 40 3.70 5.10 -7.65
C GLN A 40 5.09 5.20 -7.03
N PRO A 41 5.93 6.14 -7.49
CA PRO A 41 7.32 6.20 -7.07
C PRO A 41 7.48 6.56 -5.59
N LEU A 42 8.40 5.87 -4.93
CA LEU A 42 8.88 6.10 -3.58
C LEU A 42 10.27 6.72 -3.64
N TYR A 43 10.41 7.93 -3.09
CA TYR A 43 11.64 8.70 -3.12
C TYR A 43 12.35 8.68 -1.77
N SER A 44 13.64 8.46 -1.80
CA SER A 44 14.51 8.53 -0.61
C SER A 44 15.16 9.90 -0.50
N ILE A 45 14.93 10.57 0.63
CA ILE A 45 15.56 11.87 0.94
C ILE A 45 17.08 11.70 1.08
N GLN A 46 17.51 10.64 1.77
CA GLN A 46 18.92 10.36 2.02
C GLN A 46 19.72 10.14 0.73
N TYR A 47 19.16 9.37 -0.21
CA TYR A 47 19.86 9.03 -1.46
C TYR A 47 19.50 9.95 -2.61
N ASN A 48 18.56 10.89 -2.41
CA ASN A 48 18.09 11.85 -3.40
C ASN A 48 17.65 11.18 -4.71
N ARG A 49 16.98 10.04 -4.62
CA ARG A 49 16.52 9.25 -5.78
C ARG A 49 15.27 8.44 -5.48
N VAL A 50 14.53 8.06 -6.51
CA VAL A 50 13.51 7.01 -6.41
C VAL A 50 14.22 5.68 -6.16
N TYR A 51 13.77 4.92 -5.16
CA TYR A 51 14.36 3.62 -4.77
C TYR A 51 13.41 2.44 -5.03
N GLY A 52 12.15 2.72 -5.28
CA GLY A 52 11.13 1.71 -5.46
C GLY A 52 9.78 2.34 -5.78
N ALA A 53 8.73 1.56 -5.64
CA ALA A 53 7.37 2.00 -5.87
C ALA A 53 6.37 1.26 -4.98
N GLU A 54 5.23 1.90 -4.72
CA GLU A 54 4.03 1.23 -4.26
C GLU A 54 3.26 0.67 -5.45
N VAL A 55 2.81 -0.59 -5.31
CA VAL A 55 2.01 -1.31 -6.30
C VAL A 55 0.53 -1.04 -6.03
N LEU A 56 -0.07 -0.24 -6.88
CA LEU A 56 -1.47 0.17 -6.79
C LEU A 56 -2.30 -0.57 -7.83
N VAL A 57 -3.23 -1.39 -7.38
CA VAL A 57 -4.10 -2.14 -8.30
C VAL A 57 -4.97 -1.22 -9.16
N ARG A 58 -5.20 -1.63 -10.40
CA ARG A 58 -6.26 -1.13 -11.28
C ARG A 58 -7.03 -2.33 -11.81
N LYS A 59 -8.35 -2.21 -11.87
CA LYS A 59 -9.21 -3.23 -12.49
C LYS A 59 -9.54 -2.78 -13.91
N ILE A 60 -9.34 -3.67 -14.88
CA ILE A 60 -9.86 -3.51 -16.24
C ILE A 60 -11.13 -4.36 -16.30
N ASP A 61 -12.27 -3.71 -16.45
CA ASP A 61 -13.55 -4.39 -16.57
C ASP A 61 -13.68 -5.14 -17.92
N PRO A 62 -14.70 -6.01 -18.10
CA PRO A 62 -14.91 -6.73 -19.36
C PRO A 62 -15.14 -5.83 -20.59
N HIS A 63 -15.42 -4.54 -20.38
CA HIS A 63 -15.60 -3.54 -21.44
C HIS A 63 -14.31 -2.77 -21.74
N GLY A 64 -13.21 -3.03 -21.01
CA GLY A 64 -11.92 -2.38 -21.18
C GLY A 64 -11.76 -1.05 -20.42
N ASN A 65 -12.68 -0.69 -19.51
CA ASN A 65 -12.54 0.50 -18.69
C ASN A 65 -11.60 0.23 -17.52
N ILE A 66 -10.74 1.21 -17.23
CA ILE A 66 -9.83 1.16 -16.07
C ILE A 66 -10.53 1.77 -14.87
N GLN A 67 -10.68 0.98 -13.82
CA GLN A 67 -11.27 1.36 -12.54
C GLN A 67 -10.19 1.50 -11.46
N THR A 68 -10.39 2.49 -10.59
CA THR A 68 -9.52 2.72 -9.43
C THR A 68 -9.99 1.92 -8.22
N PRO A 69 -9.12 1.65 -7.21
CA PRO A 69 -9.45 0.86 -6.03
C PRO A 69 -10.75 1.27 -5.34
N VAL A 70 -11.01 2.58 -5.23
CA VAL A 70 -12.22 3.15 -4.59
C VAL A 70 -13.54 2.65 -5.22
N GLU A 71 -13.47 2.12 -6.45
CA GLU A 71 -14.66 1.68 -7.19
C GLU A 71 -15.00 0.20 -6.95
N PHE A 72 -14.08 -0.59 -6.39
CA PHE A 72 -14.30 -2.04 -6.25
C PHE A 72 -13.72 -2.69 -4.97
N ILE A 73 -12.74 -2.09 -4.28
CA ILE A 73 -12.09 -2.72 -3.12
C ILE A 73 -13.08 -2.98 -1.99
N ASP A 74 -13.90 -1.97 -1.62
CA ASP A 74 -14.88 -2.12 -0.52
C ASP A 74 -15.83 -3.31 -0.76
N VAL A 75 -16.20 -3.53 -2.02
CA VAL A 75 -17.07 -4.65 -2.41
C VAL A 75 -16.32 -5.97 -2.28
N MET A 76 -15.08 -6.02 -2.75
CA MET A 76 -14.26 -7.23 -2.68
C MET A 76 -13.93 -7.63 -1.24
N GLU A 77 -13.72 -6.65 -0.35
CA GLU A 77 -13.52 -6.90 1.09
C GLU A 77 -14.77 -7.48 1.73
N ARG A 78 -15.93 -6.87 1.47
CA ARG A 78 -17.21 -7.31 2.00
C ARG A 78 -17.57 -8.73 1.55
N GLU A 79 -17.28 -9.06 0.30
CA GLU A 79 -17.55 -10.37 -0.30
C GLU A 79 -16.41 -11.39 -0.10
N HIS A 80 -15.41 -11.07 0.75
CA HIS A 80 -14.26 -11.93 1.05
C HIS A 80 -13.45 -12.36 -0.19
N MET A 81 -13.35 -11.48 -1.18
CA MET A 81 -12.65 -11.74 -2.45
C MET A 81 -11.32 -10.97 -2.57
N ILE A 82 -11.02 -10.11 -1.61
CA ILE A 82 -9.87 -9.20 -1.69
C ILE A 82 -8.54 -9.95 -1.81
N SER A 83 -8.43 -11.13 -1.22
CA SER A 83 -7.20 -11.94 -1.28
C SER A 83 -6.80 -12.32 -2.70
N MET A 84 -7.78 -12.47 -3.62
CA MET A 84 -7.49 -12.70 -5.04
C MET A 84 -6.69 -11.53 -5.64
N VAL A 85 -7.03 -10.30 -5.26
CA VAL A 85 -6.33 -9.08 -5.72
C VAL A 85 -4.95 -9.01 -5.08
N ASP A 86 -4.87 -9.16 -3.76
CA ASP A 86 -3.64 -9.01 -2.99
C ASP A 86 -2.55 -9.98 -3.49
N PHE A 87 -2.89 -11.26 -3.66
CA PHE A 87 -1.95 -12.25 -4.19
C PHE A 87 -1.65 -12.08 -5.69
N THR A 88 -2.61 -11.56 -6.47
CA THR A 88 -2.34 -11.20 -7.88
C THR A 88 -1.32 -10.06 -7.96
N MET A 89 -1.48 -9.03 -7.13
CA MET A 89 -0.54 -7.90 -7.06
C MET A 89 0.83 -8.34 -6.57
N LEU A 90 0.90 -9.20 -5.54
CA LEU A 90 2.17 -9.77 -5.07
C LEU A 90 2.89 -10.52 -6.19
N ARG A 91 2.20 -11.42 -6.89
CA ARG A 91 2.80 -12.18 -8.01
C ARG A 91 3.34 -11.25 -9.09
N GLN A 92 2.54 -10.27 -9.52
CA GLN A 92 2.97 -9.33 -10.56
C GLN A 92 4.13 -8.44 -10.08
N ALA A 93 4.16 -8.03 -8.80
CA ALA A 93 5.29 -7.32 -8.23
C ALA A 93 6.57 -8.16 -8.28
N CYS A 94 6.50 -9.43 -7.89
CA CYS A 94 7.62 -10.36 -7.95
C CYS A 94 8.14 -10.55 -9.38
N GLU A 95 7.22 -10.72 -10.34
CA GLU A 95 7.56 -10.83 -11.78
C GLU A 95 8.22 -9.57 -12.33
N LEU A 96 7.75 -8.38 -11.93
CA LEU A 96 8.37 -7.10 -12.30
C LEU A 96 9.78 -6.97 -11.73
N ILE A 97 9.99 -7.31 -10.47
CA ILE A 97 11.33 -7.30 -9.83
C ILE A 97 12.29 -8.18 -10.63
N GLN A 98 11.88 -9.41 -10.97
CA GLN A 98 12.73 -10.32 -11.73
C GLN A 98 12.99 -9.82 -13.17
N LYS A 99 11.96 -9.32 -13.84
CA LYS A 99 12.07 -8.72 -15.19
C LYS A 99 13.06 -7.54 -15.19
N TRP A 100 13.08 -6.75 -14.13
CA TRP A 100 13.92 -5.55 -14.04
C TRP A 100 15.28 -5.78 -13.39
N LYS A 101 15.53 -6.95 -12.83
CA LYS A 101 16.81 -7.31 -12.18
C LYS A 101 18.06 -6.93 -12.98
N PRO A 102 18.11 -7.08 -14.34
CA PRO A 102 19.29 -6.69 -15.12
C PRO A 102 19.56 -5.17 -15.15
N VAL A 103 18.49 -4.35 -15.02
CA VAL A 103 18.58 -2.88 -15.10
C VAL A 103 18.40 -2.21 -13.74
N TRP A 104 17.67 -2.83 -12.80
CA TRP A 104 17.43 -2.31 -11.46
C TRP A 104 17.43 -3.44 -10.41
N PRO A 105 18.61 -4.00 -10.05
CA PRO A 105 18.70 -5.18 -9.19
C PRO A 105 18.27 -4.96 -7.74
N ASP A 106 18.22 -3.72 -7.26
CA ASP A 106 17.93 -3.32 -5.89
C ASP A 106 16.58 -2.59 -5.73
N ILE A 107 15.71 -2.66 -6.76
CA ILE A 107 14.37 -2.08 -6.65
C ILE A 107 13.58 -2.75 -5.52
N VAL A 108 12.81 -1.93 -4.79
CA VAL A 108 11.89 -2.39 -3.74
C VAL A 108 10.47 -2.08 -4.17
N LEU A 109 9.57 -3.05 -4.05
CA LEU A 109 8.15 -2.85 -4.31
C LEU A 109 7.33 -3.07 -3.05
N ASN A 110 6.47 -2.10 -2.75
CA ASN A 110 5.52 -2.18 -1.67
C ASN A 110 4.20 -2.75 -2.20
N VAL A 111 3.64 -3.74 -1.50
CA VAL A 111 2.39 -4.42 -1.90
C VAL A 111 1.41 -4.35 -0.74
N ASN A 112 0.20 -3.90 -1.04
CA ASN A 112 -0.88 -3.80 -0.07
C ASN A 112 -1.47 -5.17 0.25
N PHE A 113 -1.71 -5.43 1.53
CA PHE A 113 -2.44 -6.58 2.01
C PHE A 113 -3.55 -6.16 2.95
N SER A 114 -4.77 -6.60 2.67
CA SER A 114 -5.88 -6.43 3.59
C SER A 114 -5.70 -7.34 4.81
N ARG A 115 -6.23 -6.93 5.95
CA ARG A 115 -6.24 -7.79 7.15
C ARG A 115 -7.00 -9.09 6.93
N ASN A 116 -8.03 -9.09 6.09
CA ASN A 116 -8.78 -10.31 5.76
C ASN A 116 -7.87 -11.33 5.07
N THR A 117 -7.03 -10.89 4.15
CA THR A 117 -6.06 -11.74 3.45
C THR A 117 -4.99 -12.29 4.41
N LEU A 118 -4.49 -11.46 5.33
CA LEU A 118 -3.51 -11.90 6.34
C LEU A 118 -4.04 -13.04 7.21
N MET A 119 -5.34 -13.08 7.46
CA MET A 119 -5.96 -14.09 8.32
C MET A 119 -6.40 -15.38 7.58
N GLU A 120 -6.15 -15.47 6.28
CA GLU A 120 -6.41 -16.71 5.53
C GLU A 120 -5.47 -17.83 6.01
N PRO A 121 -6.00 -19.05 6.24
CA PRO A 121 -5.19 -20.15 6.78
C PRO A 121 -3.99 -20.53 5.90
N ASP A 122 -4.07 -20.31 4.60
CA ASP A 122 -3.05 -20.64 3.59
C ASP A 122 -2.20 -19.43 3.18
N PHE A 123 -2.30 -18.29 3.90
CA PHE A 123 -1.61 -17.04 3.56
C PHE A 123 -0.10 -17.24 3.38
N LEU A 124 0.58 -17.82 4.37
CA LEU A 124 2.02 -18.05 4.33
C LEU A 124 2.42 -19.07 3.25
N GLU A 125 1.62 -20.11 3.06
CA GLU A 125 1.87 -21.12 2.02
C GLU A 125 1.82 -20.49 0.62
N ARG A 126 0.84 -19.63 0.37
CA ARG A 126 0.70 -18.91 -0.90
C ARG A 126 1.86 -17.93 -1.14
N ILE A 127 2.33 -17.25 -0.10
CA ILE A 127 3.54 -16.41 -0.20
C ILE A 127 4.73 -17.28 -0.58
N ASP A 128 4.99 -18.37 0.14
CA ASP A 128 6.12 -19.27 -0.11
C ASP A 128 6.10 -19.83 -1.53
N GLN A 129 4.90 -20.18 -2.02
CA GLN A 129 4.71 -20.61 -3.41
C GLN A 129 5.10 -19.52 -4.40
N ILE A 130 4.60 -18.28 -4.23
CA ILE A 130 4.91 -17.16 -5.16
C ILE A 130 6.40 -16.84 -5.14
N LEU A 131 7.02 -16.77 -3.96
CA LEU A 131 8.46 -16.52 -3.83
C LEU A 131 9.29 -17.62 -4.52
N SER A 132 8.90 -18.88 -4.35
CA SER A 132 9.57 -20.03 -4.97
C SER A 132 9.44 -20.04 -6.50
N GLU A 133 8.22 -19.78 -7.01
CA GLU A 133 7.95 -19.78 -8.45
C GLU A 133 8.63 -18.61 -9.18
N THR A 134 8.71 -17.44 -8.54
CA THR A 134 9.29 -16.25 -9.15
C THR A 134 10.80 -16.12 -8.90
N GLY A 135 11.31 -16.72 -7.84
CA GLY A 135 12.72 -16.60 -7.42
C GLY A 135 13.11 -15.18 -7.00
N VAL A 136 12.14 -14.34 -6.61
CA VAL A 136 12.42 -12.98 -6.12
C VAL A 136 13.17 -13.03 -4.80
N ASN A 137 14.05 -12.04 -4.56
CA ASN A 137 14.65 -11.88 -3.24
C ASN A 137 13.63 -11.17 -2.31
N PRO A 138 13.16 -11.81 -1.22
CA PRO A 138 12.11 -11.25 -0.37
C PRO A 138 12.43 -9.88 0.23
N VAL A 139 13.72 -9.54 0.41
CA VAL A 139 14.14 -8.22 0.90
C VAL A 139 13.75 -7.05 -0.03
N GLN A 140 13.33 -7.35 -1.25
CA GLN A 140 12.83 -6.39 -2.23
C GLN A 140 11.32 -6.13 -2.09
N LEU A 141 10.67 -6.78 -1.13
CA LEU A 141 9.24 -6.64 -0.86
C LEU A 141 9.01 -5.96 0.48
N ILE A 142 8.05 -5.04 0.48
CA ILE A 142 7.47 -4.49 1.70
C ILE A 142 5.97 -4.75 1.63
N PHE A 143 5.41 -5.42 2.64
CA PHE A 143 3.97 -5.57 2.73
C PHE A 143 3.39 -4.40 3.52
N GLU A 144 2.47 -3.68 2.92
CA GLU A 144 1.71 -2.60 3.56
C GLU A 144 0.43 -3.18 4.13
N ILE A 145 0.27 -3.04 5.43
CA ILE A 145 -0.92 -3.53 6.13
C ILE A 145 -1.89 -2.38 6.24
N THR A 146 -3.00 -2.50 5.51
CA THR A 146 -4.07 -1.52 5.57
C THR A 146 -4.93 -1.75 6.81
N GLU A 147 -5.39 -0.66 7.42
CA GLU A 147 -6.26 -0.75 8.59
C GLU A 147 -7.72 -0.96 8.17
N SER A 148 -8.16 -2.19 8.15
CA SER A 148 -9.60 -2.51 8.20
C SER A 148 -10.01 -2.75 9.65
N SER A 149 -11.12 -2.15 10.05
CA SER A 149 -11.62 -1.95 11.41
C SER A 149 -12.08 -3.20 12.18
N GLN A 150 -11.52 -4.37 11.91
CA GLN A 150 -11.93 -5.59 12.61
C GLN A 150 -10.98 -5.94 13.76
N ASN A 151 -11.57 -6.35 14.89
CA ASN A 151 -10.89 -6.80 16.12
C ASN A 151 -10.08 -8.09 15.88
N ILE A 152 -8.87 -7.98 15.36
CA ILE A 152 -7.92 -9.09 15.35
C ILE A 152 -7.22 -9.11 16.70
N GLN A 153 -7.09 -10.29 17.31
CA GLN A 153 -6.27 -10.44 18.50
C GLN A 153 -4.81 -10.16 18.13
N LEU A 154 -4.22 -9.13 18.72
CA LEU A 154 -2.84 -8.69 18.46
C LEU A 154 -1.83 -9.82 18.55
N GLU A 155 -2.00 -10.76 19.47
CA GLU A 155 -1.10 -11.92 19.65
C GLU A 155 -1.02 -12.82 18.42
N SER A 156 -2.17 -13.10 17.79
CA SER A 156 -2.21 -13.92 16.57
C SER A 156 -1.58 -13.17 15.38
N LEU A 157 -1.80 -11.86 15.30
CA LEU A 157 -1.18 -11.01 14.27
C LEU A 157 0.34 -10.95 14.47
N CYS A 158 0.84 -10.77 15.70
CA CYS A 158 2.29 -10.76 15.98
C CYS A 158 2.98 -12.01 15.46
N SER A 159 2.45 -13.20 15.77
CA SER A 159 3.05 -14.45 15.30
C SER A 159 3.11 -14.54 13.78
N LEU A 160 2.06 -14.13 13.10
CA LEU A 160 2.01 -14.09 11.63
C LEU A 160 3.05 -13.11 11.05
N LEU A 161 3.14 -11.91 11.63
CA LEU A 161 4.09 -10.89 11.17
C LEU A 161 5.55 -11.31 11.42
N ASP A 162 5.84 -12.04 12.52
CA ASP A 162 7.15 -12.66 12.75
C ASP A 162 7.51 -13.64 11.64
N GLU A 163 6.57 -14.47 11.23
CA GLU A 163 6.74 -15.43 10.15
C GLU A 163 7.00 -14.77 8.79
N VAL A 164 6.32 -13.63 8.51
CA VAL A 164 6.58 -12.83 7.31
C VAL A 164 7.99 -12.23 7.35
N ASN A 165 8.39 -11.64 8.48
CA ASN A 165 9.73 -11.09 8.67
C ASN A 165 10.84 -12.15 8.57
N GLN A 166 10.61 -13.38 9.08
CA GLN A 166 11.56 -14.49 8.96
C GLN A 166 11.84 -14.89 7.50
N ARG A 167 10.88 -14.62 6.59
CA ARG A 167 11.07 -14.79 5.14
C ARG A 167 11.89 -13.67 4.51
N GLY A 168 12.23 -12.63 5.27
CA GLY A 168 13.00 -11.46 4.81
C GLY A 168 12.14 -10.35 4.22
N ILE A 169 10.81 -10.42 4.33
CA ILE A 169 9.88 -9.39 3.88
C ILE A 169 9.73 -8.34 4.97
N SER A 170 9.86 -7.06 4.61
CA SER A 170 9.61 -5.93 5.52
C SER A 170 8.13 -5.61 5.61
N LEU A 171 7.73 -5.01 6.73
CA LEU A 171 6.34 -4.65 6.99
C LEU A 171 6.18 -3.14 7.19
N ALA A 172 5.13 -2.58 6.62
CA ALA A 172 4.74 -1.19 6.76
C ALA A 172 3.31 -1.08 7.29
N ILE A 173 3.07 -0.08 8.15
CA ILE A 173 1.72 0.37 8.47
C ILE A 173 1.36 1.55 7.58
N ASP A 174 0.13 1.56 7.10
CA ASP A 174 -0.42 2.63 6.27
C ASP A 174 -1.26 3.62 7.09
N ASP A 175 -1.50 4.81 6.53
CA ASP A 175 -2.43 5.83 7.03
C ASP A 175 -2.19 6.32 8.47
N LEU A 176 -0.93 6.33 8.96
CA LEU A 176 -0.60 6.81 10.31
C LEU A 176 -1.04 8.27 10.51
N GLY A 177 -1.93 8.48 11.49
CA GLY A 177 -2.47 9.79 11.85
C GLY A 177 -3.90 10.02 11.39
N THR A 178 -4.55 9.03 10.78
CA THR A 178 -6.00 9.03 10.55
C THR A 178 -6.77 8.55 11.79
N GLU A 179 -8.11 8.68 11.77
CA GLU A 179 -8.96 8.20 12.89
C GLU A 179 -8.86 6.68 13.10
N ALA A 180 -8.54 5.97 12.02
CA ALA A 180 -8.42 4.53 12.00
C ALA A 180 -7.03 4.06 12.44
N ALA A 181 -5.97 4.91 12.30
CA ALA A 181 -4.60 4.52 12.59
C ALA A 181 -4.42 4.12 14.05
N CYS A 182 -4.31 2.83 14.26
CA CYS A 182 -4.16 2.26 15.57
C CYS A 182 -2.72 2.46 16.07
N LEU A 183 -2.51 3.34 17.06
CA LEU A 183 -1.22 3.46 17.72
C LEU A 183 -0.71 2.11 18.26
N GLU A 184 -1.59 1.14 18.44
CA GLU A 184 -1.23 -0.21 18.86
C GLU A 184 -0.33 -0.92 17.83
N MET A 185 -0.48 -0.62 16.55
CA MET A 185 0.39 -1.17 15.51
C MET A 185 1.84 -0.70 15.64
N LEU A 186 2.08 0.50 16.21
CA LEU A 186 3.43 0.97 16.49
C LEU A 186 4.15 0.17 17.59
N TYR A 187 3.41 -0.57 18.43
CA TYR A 187 4.01 -1.43 19.45
C TYR A 187 4.56 -2.73 18.88
N LEU A 188 4.24 -3.05 17.62
CA LEU A 188 4.67 -4.28 16.97
C LEU A 188 6.10 -4.15 16.47
N PRO A 189 7.08 -4.86 17.05
CA PRO A 189 8.48 -4.76 16.65
C PRO A 189 8.73 -5.30 15.24
N GLN A 190 7.77 -6.00 14.66
CA GLN A 190 7.82 -6.52 13.30
C GLN A 190 7.68 -5.42 12.23
N ILE A 191 7.07 -4.30 12.60
CA ILE A 191 6.86 -3.17 11.68
C ILE A 191 8.15 -2.34 11.56
N SER A 192 8.60 -2.14 10.34
CA SER A 192 9.84 -1.40 10.05
C SER A 192 9.62 -0.08 9.29
N VAL A 193 8.40 0.15 8.81
CA VAL A 193 8.03 1.36 8.06
C VAL A 193 6.68 1.90 8.54
N ALA A 194 6.56 3.21 8.66
CA ALA A 194 5.31 3.91 8.97
C ALA A 194 5.04 4.97 7.89
N LYS A 195 3.84 4.92 7.28
CA LYS A 195 3.41 5.88 6.26
C LYS A 195 2.51 6.93 6.92
N ILE A 196 2.95 8.18 6.88
CA ILE A 196 2.23 9.33 7.48
C ILE A 196 1.25 9.86 6.43
N ASP A 197 -0.04 9.82 6.78
CA ASP A 197 -1.13 10.17 5.87
C ASP A 197 -1.07 11.63 5.39
N LYS A 198 -1.48 11.82 4.14
CA LYS A 198 -1.57 13.12 3.47
C LYS A 198 -2.30 14.18 4.31
N SER A 199 -3.35 13.81 5.04
CA SER A 199 -4.16 14.77 5.80
C SER A 199 -3.40 15.51 6.90
N LEU A 200 -2.35 14.90 7.45
CA LEU A 200 -1.43 15.55 8.38
C LEU A 200 -0.46 16.48 7.63
N ILE A 201 0.06 16.03 6.49
CA ILE A 201 1.04 16.76 5.70
C ILE A 201 0.43 18.06 5.15
N ASP A 202 -0.78 18.00 4.60
CA ASP A 202 -1.49 19.17 4.03
C ASP A 202 -1.72 20.27 5.07
N LYS A 203 -2.01 19.89 6.32
CA LYS A 203 -2.26 20.85 7.40
C LYS A 203 -0.96 21.52 7.88
N ALA A 204 0.15 20.80 7.84
CA ALA A 204 1.42 21.27 8.41
C ALA A 204 2.10 22.36 7.59
N GLU A 205 1.81 22.48 6.30
CA GLU A 205 2.49 23.44 5.41
C GLU A 205 2.43 24.89 5.94
N HIS A 206 1.35 25.25 6.65
CA HIS A 206 1.10 26.61 7.13
C HIS A 206 0.85 26.71 8.65
N ASN A 207 1.09 25.64 9.40
CA ASN A 207 0.78 25.59 10.82
C ASN A 207 1.92 24.99 11.64
N GLU A 208 2.60 25.83 12.43
CA GLU A 208 3.73 25.42 13.27
C GLU A 208 3.37 24.32 14.28
N ARG A 209 2.14 24.36 14.83
CA ARG A 209 1.69 23.33 15.77
C ARG A 209 1.57 21.96 15.10
N GLU A 210 1.09 21.92 13.87
CA GLU A 210 0.97 20.70 13.09
C GLU A 210 2.35 20.19 12.64
N GLN A 211 3.30 21.11 12.32
CA GLN A 211 4.70 20.74 12.09
C GLN A 211 5.34 20.08 13.32
N LEU A 212 5.02 20.58 14.54
CA LEU A 212 5.46 19.94 15.77
C LEU A 212 4.91 18.52 15.93
N VAL A 213 3.63 18.31 15.62
CA VAL A 213 3.02 16.96 15.66
C VAL A 213 3.74 16.01 14.72
N ILE A 214 3.94 16.39 13.45
CA ILE A 214 4.65 15.53 12.47
C ILE A 214 6.08 15.26 12.93
N ARG A 215 6.81 16.27 13.44
CA ARG A 215 8.16 16.07 13.96
C ARG A 215 8.20 15.01 15.07
N HIS A 216 7.25 15.08 16.01
CA HIS A 216 7.20 14.11 17.10
C HIS A 216 6.76 12.72 16.63
N LEU A 217 5.90 12.62 15.62
CA LEU A 217 5.57 11.34 15.00
C LEU A 217 6.80 10.73 14.31
N ILE A 218 7.55 11.51 13.54
CA ILE A 218 8.78 11.05 12.88
C ILE A 218 9.79 10.57 13.93
N ASN A 219 10.02 11.37 15.00
CA ASN A 219 10.94 11.00 16.07
C ASN A 219 10.46 9.71 16.79
N LEU A 220 9.16 9.58 17.06
CA LEU A 220 8.61 8.37 17.67
C LEU A 220 8.88 7.13 16.79
N CYS A 221 8.66 7.24 15.48
CA CYS A 221 8.96 6.15 14.56
C CYS A 221 10.46 5.79 14.60
N HIS A 222 11.34 6.80 14.60
CA HIS A 222 12.79 6.56 14.68
C HIS A 222 13.20 5.92 16.00
N ASP A 223 12.63 6.37 17.14
CA ASP A 223 12.86 5.77 18.46
C ASP A 223 12.41 4.30 18.54
N LEU A 224 11.41 3.94 17.72
CA LEU A 224 10.92 2.57 17.53
C LEU A 224 11.66 1.80 16.43
N ASN A 225 12.75 2.35 15.87
CA ASN A 225 13.54 1.78 14.76
C ASN A 225 12.74 1.62 13.45
N MET A 226 11.73 2.44 13.24
CA MET A 226 10.95 2.49 11.99
C MET A 226 11.46 3.61 11.07
N ARG A 227 11.28 3.44 9.76
CA ARG A 227 11.44 4.50 8.76
C ARG A 227 10.11 5.16 8.46
N CYS A 228 10.13 6.48 8.25
CA CYS A 228 8.94 7.25 7.91
C CYS A 228 8.84 7.50 6.41
N VAL A 229 7.66 7.27 5.85
CA VAL A 229 7.26 7.71 4.52
C VAL A 229 6.18 8.78 4.68
N ALA A 230 6.37 9.97 4.15
CA ALA A 230 5.31 10.98 4.10
C ALA A 230 4.58 10.88 2.77
N GLU A 231 3.26 10.81 2.84
CA GLU A 231 2.39 10.61 1.70
C GLU A 231 1.74 11.89 1.19
N GLY A 232 1.22 11.81 -0.05
CA GLY A 232 0.45 12.87 -0.65
C GLY A 232 1.22 14.15 -0.96
N ILE A 233 2.52 14.06 -1.19
CA ILE A 233 3.37 15.22 -1.49
C ILE A 233 3.00 15.84 -2.84
N GLU A 234 2.62 17.12 -2.82
CA GLU A 234 2.17 17.86 -4.01
C GLU A 234 3.03 19.10 -4.30
N THR A 235 3.78 19.63 -3.32
CA THR A 235 4.53 20.88 -3.44
C THR A 235 6.00 20.74 -3.06
N ASP A 236 6.85 21.66 -3.58
CA ASP A 236 8.26 21.74 -3.18
C ASP A 236 8.41 22.19 -1.72
N SER A 237 7.50 23.02 -1.22
CA SER A 237 7.48 23.46 0.18
C SER A 237 7.25 22.31 1.15
N GLN A 238 6.38 21.35 0.81
CA GLN A 238 6.19 20.13 1.59
C GLN A 238 7.47 19.27 1.62
N ILE A 239 8.16 19.13 0.49
CA ILE A 239 9.45 18.41 0.43
C ILE A 239 10.48 19.06 1.37
N GLU A 240 10.67 20.37 1.29
CA GLU A 240 11.64 21.08 2.11
C GLU A 240 11.28 21.06 3.60
N LEU A 241 9.98 21.15 3.92
CA LEU A 241 9.49 20.99 5.28
C LEU A 241 9.84 19.61 5.84
N LEU A 242 9.50 18.54 5.12
CA LEU A 242 9.71 17.17 5.57
C LEU A 242 11.19 16.79 5.69
N LYS A 243 12.04 17.32 4.81
CA LYS A 243 13.50 17.23 4.98
C LYS A 243 13.97 17.84 6.29
N LYS A 244 13.46 19.04 6.64
CA LYS A 244 13.80 19.72 7.92
C LYS A 244 13.27 18.98 9.14
N LEU A 245 12.12 18.31 9.01
CA LEU A 245 11.53 17.52 10.08
C LEU A 245 12.18 16.14 10.24
N GLY A 246 13.08 15.73 9.33
CA GLY A 246 13.83 14.50 9.40
C GLY A 246 13.12 13.27 8.83
N CYS A 247 12.12 13.46 7.97
CA CYS A 247 11.46 12.34 7.27
C CYS A 247 12.46 11.58 6.39
N ASP A 248 12.30 10.27 6.27
CA ASP A 248 13.22 9.41 5.49
C ASP A 248 12.86 9.36 4.00
N LYS A 249 11.55 9.25 3.71
CA LYS A 249 11.04 8.94 2.38
C LYS A 249 9.80 9.75 2.05
N LEU A 250 9.54 9.94 0.78
CA LEU A 250 8.42 10.73 0.26
C LEU A 250 7.66 9.98 -0.82
N GLN A 251 6.35 10.15 -0.84
CA GLN A 251 5.45 9.67 -1.88
C GLN A 251 4.40 10.73 -2.19
N GLY A 252 4.09 10.94 -3.47
CA GLY A 252 3.04 11.88 -3.85
C GLY A 252 3.15 12.33 -5.31
N TYR A 253 2.18 13.09 -5.75
CA TYR A 253 2.08 13.51 -7.16
C TYR A 253 3.23 14.42 -7.60
N LYS A 254 3.88 15.08 -6.66
CA LYS A 254 5.09 15.88 -6.95
C LYS A 254 6.27 14.98 -7.35
N ILE A 255 6.38 13.78 -6.78
CA ILE A 255 7.41 12.79 -7.16
C ILE A 255 6.98 12.08 -8.45
N GLY A 256 5.73 11.61 -8.49
CA GLY A 256 5.12 10.97 -9.63
C GLY A 256 3.72 10.45 -9.33
N LYS A 257 2.86 10.47 -10.34
CA LYS A 257 1.55 9.83 -10.25
C LYS A 257 1.68 8.32 -10.46
N PRO A 258 0.72 7.51 -9.99
CA PRO A 258 0.66 6.12 -10.38
C PRO A 258 0.67 5.95 -11.91
N MET A 259 1.54 5.10 -12.42
CA MET A 259 1.77 4.90 -13.85
C MET A 259 1.99 3.43 -14.19
N LEU A 260 1.90 3.07 -15.46
CA LEU A 260 2.18 1.71 -15.93
C LEU A 260 3.65 1.33 -15.66
N PRO A 261 3.95 0.04 -15.42
CA PRO A 261 5.30 -0.43 -15.12
C PRO A 261 6.35 -0.02 -16.16
N GLU A 262 5.99 -0.02 -17.44
CA GLU A 262 6.90 0.36 -18.52
C GLU A 262 7.26 1.84 -18.48
N ASP A 263 6.31 2.71 -18.15
CA ASP A 263 6.52 4.15 -18.00
C ASP A 263 7.37 4.45 -16.77
N PHE A 264 7.11 3.73 -15.67
CA PHE A 264 7.88 3.82 -14.44
C PHE A 264 9.37 3.47 -14.68
N LEU A 265 9.62 2.34 -15.32
CA LEU A 265 11.00 1.94 -15.64
C LEU A 265 11.70 2.92 -16.57
N ARG A 266 10.97 3.45 -17.57
CA ARG A 266 11.51 4.45 -18.50
C ARG A 266 11.90 5.74 -17.78
N GLN A 267 11.08 6.19 -16.84
CA GLN A 267 11.28 7.46 -16.13
C GLN A 267 12.35 7.37 -15.04
N PHE A 268 12.40 6.26 -14.28
CA PHE A 268 13.20 6.15 -13.06
C PHE A 268 14.32 5.09 -13.11
N GLY A 269 14.27 4.15 -14.04
CA GLY A 269 15.22 3.04 -14.12
C GLY A 269 16.67 3.46 -14.44
N ASN A 270 16.88 4.63 -15.01
CA ASN A 270 18.22 5.15 -15.36
C ASN A 270 18.79 6.16 -14.33
N ASN A 271 18.03 6.56 -13.31
CA ASN A 271 18.43 7.53 -12.29
C ASN A 271 19.02 6.81 -11.05
N ARG A 272 20.27 6.38 -11.15
CA ARG A 272 21.03 5.74 -10.07
C ARG A 272 22.03 6.66 -9.42
#